data_41142fa99cf5ee6284de913f8f85ad02
#
_entry.id   41142fa99cf5ee6284de913f8f85ad02
#
_cell.length_a   1.000
_cell.length_b   1.000
_cell.length_c   1.000
_cell.angle_alpha   90.00
_cell.angle_beta   90.00
_cell.angle_gamma   90.00
#
_symmetry.space_group_name_H-M   'P 1'
#
loop_
_entity.id
_entity.type
_entity.pdbx_description
1 polymer ?
#
loop_
_entity_poly.entity_id
_entity_poly.type
_entity_poly.pdbx_seq_one_letter_code
_entity_poly.pdbx_strand_id
1 'polypeptide(L)'
;MSKTLGTTTPIFAVVAVALALLASVVAPPAYAEARSEWAAVREPSPGVPRVIGGTGLGCIGGAVALPREGPGFQAVRLSRNRNWGHPVTIAAVETLARQARGAGFPDLWIGDLGQPRGGPMPFGHASHQVGLDADVWLDLGPKPLVPGSPRETIRETSLVLPDESDVDPARFTARHATLIRMAAELPGIDRVLVNHGIKRGLCRMHGGAAWLRYVRPWRGHDSHMHIRMRCPLDQPDCRGIPPPPLGDGCDASLAWWLSDAARAPGPREAGLAPVMPGACRAVLNLRRGDLDRR
;
A
#
# COMPACT_ATOMS: atom_id res chain seq x y z
N MET A 1 -12.15 70.15 58.38
CA MET A 1 -10.85 70.29 57.71
C MET A 1 -10.11 68.98 57.95
N SER A 2 -10.06 68.10 56.97
CA SER A 2 -9.02 67.05 56.85
C SER A 2 -9.13 66.44 55.49
N LYS A 3 -8.10 66.51 54.71
CA LYS A 3 -7.97 65.98 53.37
C LYS A 3 -7.43 64.56 53.40
N THR A 4 -8.12 63.61 52.86
CA THR A 4 -7.60 62.27 52.65
C THR A 4 -7.13 62.13 51.18
N LEU A 5 -5.85 61.85 51.04
CA LEU A 5 -5.20 61.52 49.74
C LEU A 5 -5.59 60.08 49.40
N GLY A 6 -6.16 59.88 48.22
CA GLY A 6 -6.35 58.57 47.65
C GLY A 6 -5.12 58.18 46.83
N THR A 7 -4.53 57.05 47.18
CA THR A 7 -3.44 56.41 46.39
C THR A 7 -4.05 55.46 45.38
N THR A 8 -3.88 55.75 44.11
CA THR A 8 -4.23 54.84 43.02
C THR A 8 -3.05 53.94 42.66
N THR A 9 -3.21 52.65 42.86
CA THR A 9 -2.23 51.65 42.42
C THR A 9 -2.55 51.20 41.00
N PRO A 10 -1.61 51.19 40.05
CA PRO A 10 -1.86 50.67 38.71
C PRO A 10 -1.77 49.13 38.70
N ILE A 11 -2.83 48.52 38.26
CA ILE A 11 -2.89 47.07 37.98
C ILE A 11 -2.18 46.84 36.65
N PHE A 12 -1.00 46.23 36.70
CA PHE A 12 -0.36 45.69 35.51
C PHE A 12 -1.02 44.37 35.14
N ALA A 13 -1.81 44.36 34.07
CA ALA A 13 -2.32 43.14 33.46
C ALA A 13 -1.19 42.48 32.66
N VAL A 14 -0.65 41.38 33.18
CA VAL A 14 0.28 40.52 32.43
C VAL A 14 -0.54 39.66 31.48
N VAL A 15 -0.57 40.01 30.20
CA VAL A 15 -1.13 39.17 29.16
C VAL A 15 -0.10 38.12 28.83
N ALA A 16 -0.27 36.91 29.33
CA ALA A 16 0.51 35.76 28.94
C ALA A 16 -0.01 35.26 27.58
N VAL A 17 0.68 35.60 26.50
CA VAL A 17 0.44 35.03 25.16
C VAL A 17 1.05 33.64 25.13
N ALA A 18 0.21 32.62 25.31
CA ALA A 18 0.60 31.24 25.09
C ALA A 18 0.73 31.01 23.58
N LEU A 19 1.95 31.08 23.02
CA LEU A 19 2.26 30.60 21.69
C LEU A 19 2.18 29.06 21.71
N ALA A 20 1.05 28.51 21.29
CA ALA A 20 0.94 27.10 20.95
C ALA A 20 1.73 26.86 19.63
N LEU A 21 2.99 26.46 19.73
CA LEU A 21 3.78 25.95 18.63
C LEU A 21 3.14 24.62 18.16
N LEU A 22 2.25 24.71 17.20
CA LEU A 22 1.86 23.60 16.35
C LEU A 22 3.10 23.17 15.55
N ALA A 23 3.88 22.25 16.10
CA ALA A 23 4.94 21.59 15.36
C ALA A 23 4.31 20.75 14.26
N SER A 24 4.00 21.36 13.12
CA SER A 24 3.73 20.64 11.89
C SER A 24 4.96 19.80 11.59
N VAL A 25 4.83 18.47 11.72
CA VAL A 25 5.89 17.54 11.33
C VAL A 25 5.95 17.56 9.81
N VAL A 26 6.65 18.53 9.27
CA VAL A 26 7.04 18.56 7.87
C VAL A 26 8.03 17.41 7.67
N ALA A 27 7.69 16.46 6.80
CA ALA A 27 8.67 15.47 6.35
C ALA A 27 9.93 16.21 5.90
N PRO A 28 11.14 15.66 6.15
CA PRO A 28 12.36 16.33 5.71
C PRO A 28 12.21 16.76 4.26
N PRO A 29 12.56 17.99 3.90
CA PRO A 29 12.32 18.55 2.55
C PRO A 29 12.83 17.64 1.42
N ALA A 30 13.95 16.98 1.61
CA ALA A 30 14.52 16.03 0.65
C ALA A 30 13.62 14.80 0.36
N TYR A 31 12.85 14.31 1.31
CA TYR A 31 11.95 13.16 1.10
C TYR A 31 10.64 13.58 0.41
N ALA A 32 10.14 14.76 0.73
CA ALA A 32 8.96 15.32 0.05
C ALA A 32 9.27 15.66 -1.41
N GLU A 33 10.44 16.22 -1.67
CA GLU A 33 10.95 16.54 -3.01
C GLU A 33 11.13 15.25 -3.84
N ALA A 34 11.77 14.21 -3.27
CA ALA A 34 11.90 12.91 -3.92
C ALA A 34 10.54 12.33 -4.32
N ARG A 35 9.53 12.38 -3.45
CA ARG A 35 8.17 11.90 -3.77
C ARG A 35 7.56 12.63 -4.97
N SER A 36 7.71 13.94 -5.04
CA SER A 36 7.18 14.74 -6.15
C SER A 36 7.91 14.47 -7.46
N GLU A 37 9.23 14.26 -7.42
CA GLU A 37 10.05 13.93 -8.58
C GLU A 37 9.63 12.59 -9.22
N TRP A 38 9.45 11.54 -8.42
CA TRP A 38 8.99 10.24 -8.90
C TRP A 38 7.55 10.29 -9.43
N ALA A 39 6.67 11.01 -8.75
CA ALA A 39 5.27 11.15 -9.17
C ALA A 39 5.08 11.99 -10.44
N ALA A 40 6.04 12.84 -10.78
CA ALA A 40 6.01 13.64 -12.01
C ALA A 40 6.31 12.80 -13.27
N VAL A 41 6.90 11.61 -13.12
CA VAL A 41 7.22 10.73 -14.24
C VAL A 41 5.95 10.12 -14.83
N ARG A 42 5.78 10.21 -16.15
CA ARG A 42 4.58 9.74 -16.85
C ARG A 42 4.76 8.41 -17.55
N GLU A 43 6.00 8.03 -17.87
CA GLU A 43 6.32 6.85 -18.67
C GLU A 43 7.40 5.99 -17.99
N PRO A 44 7.41 4.67 -18.25
CA PRO A 44 8.46 3.80 -17.75
C PRO A 44 9.82 4.19 -18.36
N SER A 45 10.90 3.83 -17.68
CA SER A 45 12.20 3.89 -18.33
C SER A 45 12.27 2.84 -19.45
N PRO A 46 13.00 3.11 -20.53
CA PRO A 46 13.22 2.11 -21.55
C PRO A 46 14.08 0.95 -21.05
N GLY A 47 14.06 -0.18 -21.75
CA GLY A 47 14.86 -1.36 -21.48
C GLY A 47 14.08 -2.51 -20.85
N VAL A 48 14.80 -3.56 -20.46
CA VAL A 48 14.21 -4.74 -19.83
C VAL A 48 13.79 -4.45 -18.40
N PRO A 49 12.78 -5.16 -17.88
CA PRO A 49 12.37 -5.04 -16.49
C PRO A 49 13.52 -5.31 -15.53
N ARG A 50 13.76 -4.37 -14.60
CA ARG A 50 14.82 -4.46 -13.59
C ARG A 50 14.32 -3.91 -12.26
N VAL A 51 14.30 -4.77 -11.26
CA VAL A 51 13.93 -4.43 -9.88
C VAL A 51 15.18 -4.01 -9.10
N ILE A 52 15.15 -2.85 -8.46
CA ILE A 52 16.28 -2.31 -7.70
C ILE A 52 15.81 -1.93 -6.30
N GLY A 53 16.41 -2.51 -5.27
CA GLY A 53 16.05 -2.27 -3.88
C GLY A 53 14.85 -3.08 -3.41
N GLY A 54 14.24 -2.65 -2.32
CA GLY A 54 13.09 -3.31 -1.69
C GLY A 54 11.78 -2.58 -1.94
N THR A 55 10.67 -3.22 -1.62
CA THR A 55 9.31 -2.72 -1.89
C THR A 55 9.00 -1.36 -1.27
N GLY A 56 9.62 -1.03 -0.13
CA GLY A 56 9.48 0.27 0.55
C GLY A 56 10.63 1.24 0.30
N LEU A 57 11.70 0.82 -0.40
CA LEU A 57 12.85 1.65 -0.73
C LEU A 57 13.54 1.12 -1.99
N GLY A 58 13.08 1.55 -3.14
CA GLY A 58 13.59 1.06 -4.41
C GLY A 58 12.89 1.66 -5.62
N CYS A 59 13.15 1.09 -6.78
CA CYS A 59 12.59 1.54 -8.06
C CYS A 59 12.51 0.37 -9.05
N ILE A 60 11.86 0.60 -10.18
CA ILE A 60 11.79 -0.36 -11.29
C ILE A 60 12.14 0.31 -12.60
N GLY A 61 13.08 -0.26 -13.34
CA GLY A 61 13.30 0.03 -14.75
C GLY A 61 12.43 -0.87 -15.64
N GLY A 62 12.05 -0.41 -16.83
CA GLY A 62 11.32 -1.21 -17.80
C GLY A 62 9.98 -1.75 -17.31
N ALA A 63 9.27 -1.03 -16.43
CA ALA A 63 7.96 -1.45 -15.95
C ALA A 63 6.96 -1.58 -17.10
N VAL A 64 6.00 -2.51 -16.95
CA VAL A 64 4.91 -2.69 -17.90
C VAL A 64 3.60 -2.28 -17.26
N ALA A 65 2.67 -1.77 -18.07
CA ALA A 65 1.36 -1.36 -17.58
C ALA A 65 0.41 -2.56 -17.47
N LEU A 66 -0.35 -2.63 -16.35
CA LEU A 66 -1.56 -3.42 -16.32
C LEU A 66 -2.57 -2.77 -17.27
N PRO A 67 -3.20 -3.53 -18.19
CA PRO A 67 -4.27 -3.01 -19.04
C PRO A 67 -5.42 -2.41 -18.23
N ARG A 68 -6.20 -1.53 -18.86
CA ARG A 68 -7.38 -0.93 -18.21
C ARG A 68 -8.40 -1.96 -17.77
N GLU A 69 -8.50 -3.03 -18.51
CA GLU A 69 -9.38 -4.18 -18.25
C GLU A 69 -8.83 -5.43 -18.94
N GLY A 70 -9.27 -6.57 -18.45
CA GLY A 70 -8.93 -7.87 -18.98
C GLY A 70 -9.89 -8.95 -18.48
N PRO A 71 -9.68 -10.21 -18.83
CA PRO A 71 -10.54 -11.31 -18.40
C PRO A 71 -10.58 -11.41 -16.85
N GLY A 72 -11.69 -10.95 -16.26
CA GLY A 72 -11.96 -11.01 -14.84
C GLY A 72 -11.48 -9.82 -14.02
N PHE A 73 -11.03 -8.73 -14.65
CA PHE A 73 -10.65 -7.52 -13.91
C PHE A 73 -10.91 -6.22 -14.65
N GLN A 74 -11.02 -5.16 -13.88
CA GLN A 74 -11.04 -3.77 -14.33
C GLN A 74 -10.11 -2.96 -13.43
N ALA A 75 -9.14 -2.25 -14.01
CA ALA A 75 -8.28 -1.33 -13.26
C ALA A 75 -9.05 -0.05 -12.88
N VAL A 76 -8.83 0.45 -11.67
CA VAL A 76 -9.47 1.66 -11.15
C VAL A 76 -8.45 2.75 -10.87
N ARG A 77 -8.90 4.00 -10.80
CA ARG A 77 -8.07 5.18 -10.46
C ARG A 77 -6.84 5.35 -11.37
N LEU A 78 -7.01 5.05 -12.66
CA LEU A 78 -5.93 5.11 -13.66
C LEU A 78 -5.34 6.52 -13.84
N SER A 79 -6.08 7.57 -13.50
CA SER A 79 -5.57 8.95 -13.49
C SER A 79 -4.38 9.16 -12.55
N ARG A 80 -4.20 8.28 -11.56
CA ARG A 80 -3.04 8.29 -10.66
C ARG A 80 -1.75 7.84 -11.33
N ASN A 81 -1.83 7.21 -12.52
CA ASN A 81 -0.71 6.62 -13.23
C ASN A 81 0.09 5.61 -12.38
N ARG A 82 -0.63 4.73 -11.68
CA ARG A 82 -0.08 3.73 -10.75
C ARG A 82 -0.44 2.30 -11.13
N ASN A 83 -0.66 2.05 -12.39
CA ASN A 83 -0.94 0.70 -12.94
C ASN A 83 0.30 0.05 -13.54
N TRP A 84 1.50 0.38 -13.05
CA TRP A 84 2.76 -0.14 -13.57
C TRP A 84 3.38 -1.17 -12.62
N GLY A 85 3.96 -2.23 -13.21
CA GLY A 85 4.58 -3.28 -12.42
C GLY A 85 5.62 -4.08 -13.18
N HIS A 86 6.28 -4.97 -12.48
CA HIS A 86 7.10 -6.01 -13.11
C HIS A 86 6.18 -7.02 -13.84
N PRO A 87 6.60 -7.62 -14.94
CA PRO A 87 5.79 -8.61 -15.66
C PRO A 87 5.24 -9.74 -14.80
N VAL A 88 5.99 -10.20 -13.79
CA VAL A 88 5.52 -11.25 -12.87
C VAL A 88 4.31 -10.79 -12.04
N THR A 89 4.24 -9.51 -11.67
CA THR A 89 3.11 -8.93 -10.93
C THR A 89 1.89 -8.79 -11.81
N ILE A 90 2.08 -8.32 -13.04
CA ILE A 90 0.99 -8.23 -14.04
C ILE A 90 0.42 -9.62 -14.28
N ALA A 91 1.27 -10.62 -14.57
CA ALA A 91 0.84 -12.01 -14.80
C ALA A 91 0.13 -12.62 -13.57
N ALA A 92 0.55 -12.28 -12.34
CA ALA A 92 -0.09 -12.73 -11.11
C ALA A 92 -1.50 -12.14 -10.97
N VAL A 93 -1.67 -10.83 -11.19
CA VAL A 93 -2.98 -10.15 -11.18
C VAL A 93 -3.92 -10.76 -12.22
N GLU A 94 -3.46 -10.91 -13.46
CA GLU A 94 -4.25 -11.52 -14.54
C GLU A 94 -4.62 -12.97 -14.25
N THR A 95 -3.70 -13.73 -13.65
CA THR A 95 -3.95 -15.13 -13.27
C THR A 95 -5.01 -15.22 -12.18
N LEU A 96 -4.89 -14.40 -11.10
CA LEU A 96 -5.90 -14.31 -10.06
C LEU A 96 -7.27 -13.96 -10.63
N ALA A 97 -7.33 -12.95 -11.51
CA ALA A 97 -8.57 -12.50 -12.11
C ALA A 97 -9.25 -13.59 -12.97
N ARG A 98 -8.47 -14.30 -13.80
CA ARG A 98 -8.99 -15.44 -14.60
C ARG A 98 -9.49 -16.58 -13.70
N GLN A 99 -8.74 -16.92 -12.66
CA GLN A 99 -9.14 -17.96 -11.70
C GLN A 99 -10.41 -17.56 -10.95
N ALA A 100 -10.48 -16.34 -10.45
CA ALA A 100 -11.66 -15.82 -9.77
C ALA A 100 -12.89 -15.84 -10.69
N ARG A 101 -12.77 -15.38 -11.92
CA ARG A 101 -13.85 -15.45 -12.92
C ARG A 101 -14.29 -16.88 -13.20
N GLY A 102 -13.34 -17.82 -13.34
CA GLY A 102 -13.63 -19.25 -13.52
C GLY A 102 -14.37 -19.86 -12.31
N ALA A 103 -14.16 -19.32 -11.11
CA ALA A 103 -14.86 -19.69 -9.90
C ALA A 103 -16.18 -18.93 -9.67
N GLY A 104 -16.67 -18.18 -10.66
CA GLY A 104 -17.93 -17.43 -10.61
C GLY A 104 -17.87 -16.14 -9.80
N PHE A 105 -16.69 -15.55 -9.62
CA PHE A 105 -16.56 -14.20 -9.07
C PHE A 105 -16.88 -13.15 -10.16
N PRO A 106 -17.40 -11.98 -9.77
CA PRO A 106 -17.46 -10.83 -10.65
C PRO A 106 -16.03 -10.40 -11.01
N ASP A 107 -15.89 -9.49 -11.98
CA ASP A 107 -14.60 -8.86 -12.25
C ASP A 107 -14.01 -8.27 -10.97
N LEU A 108 -12.72 -8.41 -10.80
CA LEU A 108 -12.00 -7.80 -9.68
C LEU A 108 -11.65 -6.35 -10.02
N TRP A 109 -11.80 -5.45 -9.07
CA TRP A 109 -11.20 -4.12 -9.18
C TRP A 109 -9.76 -4.17 -8.74
N ILE A 110 -8.87 -3.73 -9.63
CA ILE A 110 -7.43 -3.65 -9.37
C ILE A 110 -7.07 -2.19 -9.15
N GLY A 111 -6.57 -1.90 -7.94
CA GLY A 111 -6.15 -0.58 -7.51
C GLY A 111 -4.72 -0.24 -7.91
N ASP A 112 -4.00 0.45 -7.01
CA ASP A 112 -2.64 0.88 -7.26
C ASP A 112 -1.67 -0.33 -7.33
N LEU A 113 -0.78 -0.36 -8.33
CA LEU A 113 0.39 -1.23 -8.41
C LEU A 113 1.65 -0.40 -8.08
N GLY A 114 2.25 0.23 -9.07
CA GLY A 114 3.42 1.07 -8.95
C GLY A 114 3.36 2.25 -9.91
N GLN A 115 4.24 3.23 -9.68
CA GLN A 115 4.47 4.32 -10.62
C GLN A 115 5.29 3.82 -11.82
N PRO A 116 5.36 4.55 -12.95
CA PRO A 116 6.04 4.09 -14.18
C PRO A 116 7.51 3.69 -13.98
N ARG A 117 8.19 4.28 -13.00
CA ARG A 117 9.57 3.95 -12.62
C ARG A 117 9.69 3.52 -11.16
N GLY A 118 8.55 3.21 -10.52
CA GLY A 118 8.50 2.92 -9.09
C GLY A 118 8.84 4.15 -8.24
N GLY A 119 9.64 3.93 -7.20
CA GLY A 119 10.01 4.99 -6.25
C GLY A 119 8.88 5.40 -5.31
N PRO A 120 9.17 6.32 -4.37
CA PRO A 120 8.22 6.72 -3.33
C PRO A 120 7.02 7.45 -3.91
N MET A 121 5.83 7.08 -3.44
CA MET A 121 4.57 7.69 -3.84
C MET A 121 4.26 8.95 -3.02
N PRO A 122 3.60 9.96 -3.58
CA PRO A 122 3.27 11.20 -2.87
C PRO A 122 2.27 10.97 -1.72
N PHE A 123 1.41 9.96 -1.84
CA PHE A 123 0.42 9.58 -0.82
C PHE A 123 0.00 8.11 -0.98
N GLY A 124 -0.62 7.57 0.06
CA GLY A 124 -1.29 6.26 0.07
C GLY A 124 -0.40 5.12 0.52
N HIS A 125 0.74 4.91 -0.12
CA HIS A 125 1.55 3.70 0.07
C HIS A 125 2.97 4.02 0.54
N ALA A 126 3.45 3.24 1.51
CA ALA A 126 4.86 3.23 1.91
C ALA A 126 5.68 2.23 1.06
N SER A 127 5.02 1.28 0.43
CA SER A 127 5.61 0.30 -0.51
C SER A 127 5.19 0.59 -1.97
N HIS A 128 5.04 -0.41 -2.80
CA HIS A 128 4.75 -0.29 -4.24
C HIS A 128 5.86 0.38 -5.07
N GLN A 129 7.08 0.43 -4.53
CA GLN A 129 8.16 1.19 -5.16
C GLN A 129 8.94 0.41 -6.23
N VAL A 130 8.81 -0.91 -6.26
CA VAL A 130 9.61 -1.77 -7.14
C VAL A 130 8.79 -2.60 -8.13
N GLY A 131 7.49 -2.31 -8.22
CA GLY A 131 6.59 -3.00 -9.16
C GLY A 131 6.27 -4.45 -8.82
N LEU A 132 6.47 -4.88 -7.56
CA LEU A 132 6.17 -6.23 -7.08
C LEU A 132 4.92 -6.28 -6.19
N ASP A 133 4.20 -5.19 -6.05
CA ASP A 133 3.00 -5.04 -5.23
C ASP A 133 1.79 -4.72 -6.11
N ALA A 134 0.60 -5.17 -5.71
CA ALA A 134 -0.67 -4.76 -6.31
C ALA A 134 -1.80 -4.84 -5.29
N ASP A 135 -2.71 -3.86 -5.32
CA ASP A 135 -3.90 -3.83 -4.50
C ASP A 135 -5.09 -4.42 -5.27
N VAL A 136 -5.73 -5.42 -4.69
CA VAL A 136 -6.93 -6.06 -5.23
C VAL A 136 -8.08 -5.81 -4.26
N TRP A 137 -9.10 -5.10 -4.74
CA TRP A 137 -10.23 -4.74 -3.89
C TRP A 137 -11.10 -5.94 -3.55
N LEU A 138 -11.58 -5.97 -2.33
CA LEU A 138 -12.41 -7.05 -1.82
C LEU A 138 -13.92 -6.79 -2.00
N ASP A 139 -14.28 -5.87 -2.87
CA ASP A 139 -15.67 -5.71 -3.31
C ASP A 139 -16.05 -6.86 -4.25
N LEU A 140 -17.02 -7.66 -3.86
CA LEU A 140 -17.54 -8.79 -4.63
C LEU A 140 -18.92 -8.52 -5.25
N GLY A 141 -19.37 -7.27 -5.28
CA GLY A 141 -20.59 -6.87 -5.98
C GLY A 141 -20.45 -6.98 -7.50
N PRO A 142 -21.56 -7.02 -8.24
CA PRO A 142 -21.55 -7.00 -9.71
C PRO A 142 -20.82 -5.76 -10.25
N LYS A 143 -19.97 -5.96 -11.25
CA LYS A 143 -19.19 -4.88 -11.89
C LYS A 143 -19.46 -4.89 -13.39
N PRO A 144 -20.55 -4.26 -13.85
CA PRO A 144 -20.71 -4.06 -15.28
C PRO A 144 -19.49 -3.29 -15.82
N LEU A 145 -19.12 -3.54 -17.06
CA LEU A 145 -18.05 -2.79 -17.69
C LEU A 145 -18.44 -1.31 -17.74
N VAL A 146 -17.75 -0.49 -16.96
CA VAL A 146 -18.02 0.93 -16.86
C VAL A 146 -16.95 1.70 -17.60
N PRO A 147 -17.29 2.47 -18.66
CA PRO A 147 -16.30 3.28 -19.36
C PRO A 147 -15.72 4.37 -18.44
N GLY A 148 -14.39 4.48 -18.41
CA GLY A 148 -13.62 5.65 -17.98
C GLY A 148 -13.91 6.25 -16.60
N SER A 149 -14.52 7.42 -16.55
CA SER A 149 -14.53 8.29 -15.38
C SER A 149 -15.18 7.76 -14.09
N PRO A 150 -16.25 6.94 -14.10
CA PRO A 150 -16.78 6.38 -12.85
C PRO A 150 -15.76 5.55 -12.06
N ARG A 151 -14.83 4.87 -12.73
CA ARG A 151 -13.77 4.08 -12.05
C ARG A 151 -12.76 4.93 -11.29
N GLU A 152 -12.73 6.23 -11.49
CA GLU A 152 -11.86 7.16 -10.76
C GLU A 152 -12.40 7.51 -9.37
N THR A 153 -13.71 7.48 -9.19
CA THR A 153 -14.41 7.95 -7.99
C THR A 153 -15.02 6.85 -7.13
N ILE A 154 -14.87 5.58 -7.54
CA ILE A 154 -15.36 4.44 -6.76
C ILE A 154 -14.74 4.46 -5.35
N ARG A 155 -15.59 4.27 -4.35
CA ARG A 155 -15.17 4.18 -2.95
C ARG A 155 -15.00 2.73 -2.54
N GLU A 156 -13.95 2.49 -1.81
CA GLU A 156 -13.73 1.21 -1.15
C GLU A 156 -14.69 1.06 0.03
N THR A 157 -15.10 -0.18 0.31
CA THR A 157 -15.97 -0.51 1.44
C THR A 157 -15.19 -1.37 2.41
N SER A 158 -15.06 -0.91 3.65
CA SER A 158 -14.43 -1.69 4.72
C SER A 158 -15.22 -2.98 5.01
N LEU A 159 -14.50 -4.07 5.23
CA LEU A 159 -15.02 -5.38 5.58
C LEU A 159 -14.85 -5.72 7.06
N VAL A 160 -14.37 -4.77 7.86
CA VAL A 160 -14.18 -4.94 9.30
C VAL A 160 -15.13 -4.06 10.10
N LEU A 161 -15.31 -4.39 11.36
CA LEU A 161 -16.01 -3.56 12.32
C LEU A 161 -15.32 -2.20 12.49
N PRO A 162 -16.02 -1.15 12.94
CA PRO A 162 -15.44 0.19 13.08
C PRO A 162 -14.22 0.27 14.01
N ASP A 163 -14.12 -0.64 14.98
CA ASP A 163 -12.99 -0.75 15.90
C ASP A 163 -11.87 -1.68 15.38
N GLU A 164 -12.02 -2.18 14.17
CA GLU A 164 -11.14 -3.13 13.50
C GLU A 164 -10.88 -4.44 14.29
N SER A 165 -11.66 -4.72 15.33
CA SER A 165 -11.46 -5.89 16.17
C SER A 165 -11.76 -7.21 15.45
N ASP A 166 -12.64 -7.20 14.45
CA ASP A 166 -13.05 -8.38 13.68
C ASP A 166 -13.62 -7.98 12.33
N VAL A 167 -13.95 -8.97 11.50
CA VAL A 167 -14.72 -8.77 10.28
C VAL A 167 -16.15 -8.33 10.59
N ASP A 168 -16.70 -7.47 9.75
CA ASP A 168 -18.13 -7.16 9.74
C ASP A 168 -18.91 -8.35 9.17
N PRO A 169 -19.71 -9.09 9.96
CA PRO A 169 -20.41 -10.27 9.49
C PRO A 169 -21.48 -9.98 8.42
N ALA A 170 -21.90 -8.72 8.29
CA ALA A 170 -22.83 -8.32 7.25
C ALA A 170 -22.15 -8.17 5.88
N ARG A 171 -20.83 -8.02 5.86
CA ARG A 171 -20.06 -7.72 4.64
C ARG A 171 -19.05 -8.81 4.29
N PHE A 172 -18.31 -9.32 5.28
CA PHE A 172 -17.29 -10.36 5.06
C PHE A 172 -17.94 -11.73 4.99
N THR A 173 -17.71 -12.45 3.90
CA THR A 173 -18.31 -13.77 3.63
C THR A 173 -17.24 -14.82 3.30
N ALA A 174 -17.63 -16.09 3.24
CA ALA A 174 -16.76 -17.18 2.78
C ALA A 174 -16.18 -16.96 1.38
N ARG A 175 -16.87 -16.19 0.52
CA ARG A 175 -16.35 -15.82 -0.81
C ARG A 175 -15.12 -14.91 -0.71
N HIS A 176 -15.09 -13.97 0.24
CA HIS A 176 -13.89 -13.14 0.49
C HIS A 176 -12.71 -14.01 0.95
N ALA A 177 -12.95 -14.94 1.87
CA ALA A 177 -11.93 -15.90 2.29
C ALA A 177 -11.39 -16.74 1.12
N THR A 178 -12.28 -17.19 0.22
CA THR A 178 -11.89 -17.91 -0.98
C THR A 178 -11.01 -17.07 -1.90
N LEU A 179 -11.37 -15.81 -2.17
CA LEU A 179 -10.58 -14.93 -3.02
C LEU A 179 -9.19 -14.65 -2.40
N ILE A 180 -9.12 -14.40 -1.10
CA ILE A 180 -7.85 -14.19 -0.38
C ILE A 180 -6.99 -15.45 -0.43
N ARG A 181 -7.58 -16.62 -0.28
CA ARG A 181 -6.88 -17.90 -0.43
C ARG A 181 -6.30 -18.05 -1.83
N MET A 182 -7.08 -17.78 -2.87
CA MET A 182 -6.61 -17.85 -4.27
C MET A 182 -5.38 -16.96 -4.47
N ALA A 183 -5.39 -15.74 -3.90
CA ALA A 183 -4.23 -14.85 -3.95
C ALA A 183 -3.03 -15.41 -3.17
N ALA A 184 -3.25 -16.00 -1.99
CA ALA A 184 -2.19 -16.58 -1.16
C ALA A 184 -1.56 -17.86 -1.76
N GLU A 185 -2.27 -18.51 -2.68
CA GLU A 185 -1.81 -19.72 -3.38
C GLU A 185 -1.21 -19.43 -4.77
N LEU A 186 -1.11 -18.14 -5.16
CA LEU A 186 -0.46 -17.76 -6.44
C LEU A 186 1.01 -18.19 -6.47
N PRO A 187 1.48 -18.71 -7.61
CA PRO A 187 2.91 -18.94 -7.83
C PRO A 187 3.73 -17.65 -7.64
N GLY A 188 4.80 -17.73 -6.87
CA GLY A 188 5.68 -16.60 -6.64
C GLY A 188 5.17 -15.58 -5.62
N ILE A 189 4.04 -15.82 -4.96
CA ILE A 189 3.57 -14.95 -3.88
C ILE A 189 4.58 -14.92 -2.72
N ASP A 190 4.89 -13.72 -2.21
CA ASP A 190 5.62 -13.54 -0.97
C ASP A 190 4.64 -13.46 0.20
N ARG A 191 3.65 -12.59 0.09
CA ARG A 191 2.58 -12.45 1.08
C ARG A 191 1.36 -11.71 0.53
N VAL A 192 0.26 -11.87 1.22
CA VAL A 192 -0.97 -11.09 1.07
C VAL A 192 -1.18 -10.32 2.36
N LEU A 193 -1.23 -8.98 2.30
CA LEU A 193 -1.52 -8.14 3.46
C LEU A 193 -3.01 -7.85 3.50
N VAL A 194 -3.60 -8.03 4.67
CA VAL A 194 -5.00 -7.74 4.96
C VAL A 194 -5.12 -7.08 6.34
N ASN A 195 -6.24 -6.43 6.62
CA ASN A 195 -6.49 -5.91 7.97
C ASN A 195 -6.45 -7.06 9.00
N HIS A 196 -6.02 -6.76 10.21
CA HIS A 196 -5.93 -7.74 11.29
C HIS A 196 -7.30 -8.33 11.68
N GLY A 197 -8.39 -7.56 11.55
CA GLY A 197 -9.75 -8.07 11.69
C GLY A 197 -10.09 -9.11 10.62
N ILE A 198 -9.70 -8.88 9.36
CA ILE A 198 -9.84 -9.87 8.29
C ILE A 198 -9.01 -11.12 8.61
N LYS A 199 -7.75 -10.96 9.03
CA LYS A 199 -6.90 -12.10 9.41
C LYS A 199 -7.53 -12.90 10.54
N ARG A 200 -8.12 -12.25 11.56
CA ARG A 200 -8.85 -12.92 12.66
C ARG A 200 -10.04 -13.72 12.13
N GLY A 201 -10.84 -13.12 11.25
CA GLY A 201 -11.96 -13.82 10.62
C GLY A 201 -11.52 -15.06 9.84
N LEU A 202 -10.43 -14.94 9.06
CA LEU A 202 -9.84 -16.07 8.33
C LEU A 202 -9.32 -17.16 9.25
N CYS A 203 -8.67 -16.81 10.37
CA CYS A 203 -8.21 -17.76 11.37
C CYS A 203 -9.37 -18.57 11.98
N ARG A 204 -10.48 -17.91 12.27
CA ARG A 204 -11.69 -18.54 12.79
C ARG A 204 -12.31 -19.53 11.80
N MET A 205 -12.25 -19.20 10.50
CA MET A 205 -12.85 -20.01 9.43
C MET A 205 -11.93 -21.15 8.96
N HIS A 206 -10.62 -20.95 8.97
CA HIS A 206 -9.63 -21.78 8.28
C HIS A 206 -8.36 -22.06 9.11
N GLY A 207 -8.38 -21.89 10.42
CA GLY A 207 -7.23 -22.13 11.30
C GLY A 207 -6.57 -23.48 11.00
N GLY A 208 -5.23 -23.49 10.96
CA GLY A 208 -4.42 -24.63 10.56
C GLY A 208 -4.17 -24.76 9.05
N ALA A 209 -4.85 -24.00 8.21
CA ALA A 209 -4.63 -24.08 6.76
C ALA A 209 -3.28 -23.47 6.34
N ALA A 210 -2.50 -24.23 5.56
CA ALA A 210 -1.15 -23.85 5.17
C ALA A 210 -1.04 -22.50 4.42
N TRP A 211 -2.05 -22.15 3.61
CA TRP A 211 -2.08 -20.90 2.86
C TRP A 211 -2.16 -19.65 3.75
N LEU A 212 -2.73 -19.76 4.97
CA LEU A 212 -2.83 -18.68 5.93
C LEU A 212 -1.46 -18.13 6.37
N ARG A 213 -0.39 -18.92 6.23
CA ARG A 213 0.98 -18.47 6.44
C ARG A 213 1.31 -17.22 5.61
N TYR A 214 0.84 -17.18 4.38
CA TYR A 214 1.11 -16.08 3.45
C TYR A 214 0.18 -14.89 3.66
N VAL A 215 -0.91 -15.04 4.39
CA VAL A 215 -1.82 -13.94 4.72
C VAL A 215 -1.40 -13.27 6.01
N ARG A 216 -0.91 -12.05 5.92
CA ARG A 216 -0.31 -11.34 7.07
C ARG A 216 -1.14 -10.11 7.44
N PRO A 217 -1.35 -9.87 8.74
CA PRO A 217 -2.05 -8.68 9.19
C PRO A 217 -1.22 -7.42 8.91
N TRP A 218 -1.89 -6.36 8.48
CA TRP A 218 -1.29 -5.05 8.30
C TRP A 218 -2.33 -3.96 8.53
N ARG A 219 -1.91 -2.78 9.00
CA ARG A 219 -2.81 -1.64 9.22
C ARG A 219 -3.42 -1.17 7.90
N GLY A 220 -4.65 -0.65 7.93
CA GLY A 220 -5.47 -0.45 6.75
C GLY A 220 -5.81 -1.81 6.14
N HIS A 221 -5.89 -1.92 4.81
CA HIS A 221 -6.18 -3.16 4.09
C HIS A 221 -7.48 -3.84 4.54
N ASP A 222 -8.45 -3.02 4.92
CA ASP A 222 -9.77 -3.43 5.40
C ASP A 222 -10.80 -3.57 4.27
N SER A 223 -10.51 -2.97 3.12
CA SER A 223 -11.34 -2.93 1.91
C SER A 223 -10.71 -3.62 0.70
N HIS A 224 -9.41 -3.83 0.75
CA HIS A 224 -8.62 -4.50 -0.28
C HIS A 224 -7.56 -5.40 0.35
N MET A 225 -7.09 -6.36 -0.41
CA MET A 225 -5.88 -7.09 -0.09
C MET A 225 -4.72 -6.54 -0.93
N HIS A 226 -3.55 -6.43 -0.30
CA HIS A 226 -2.31 -6.09 -0.97
C HIS A 226 -1.53 -7.37 -1.25
N ILE A 227 -1.35 -7.71 -2.50
CA ILE A 227 -0.52 -8.86 -2.90
C ILE A 227 0.91 -8.39 -3.15
N ARG A 228 1.88 -9.19 -2.67
CA ARG A 228 3.31 -8.95 -2.90
C ARG A 228 3.94 -10.18 -3.50
N MET A 229 4.65 -9.97 -4.60
CA MET A 229 5.43 -11.00 -5.27
C MET A 229 6.85 -11.09 -4.68
N ARG A 230 7.42 -12.28 -4.70
CA ARG A 230 8.85 -12.45 -4.37
C ARG A 230 9.74 -11.80 -5.42
N CYS A 231 10.95 -11.45 -5.03
CA CYS A 231 11.98 -11.07 -5.97
C CYS A 231 12.13 -12.18 -7.03
N PRO A 232 12.02 -11.86 -8.33
CA PRO A 232 12.33 -12.83 -9.38
C PRO A 232 13.81 -13.25 -9.30
N LEU A 233 14.08 -14.51 -9.64
CA LEU A 233 15.42 -15.09 -9.49
C LEU A 233 16.48 -14.43 -10.39
N ASP A 234 16.06 -13.84 -11.49
CA ASP A 234 16.88 -13.13 -12.47
C ASP A 234 17.11 -11.65 -12.12
N GLN A 235 16.67 -11.20 -10.94
CA GLN A 235 16.75 -9.80 -10.49
C GLN A 235 17.75 -9.64 -9.32
N PRO A 236 19.07 -9.59 -9.58
CA PRO A 236 20.09 -9.61 -8.52
C PRO A 236 20.08 -8.36 -7.62
N ASP A 237 19.55 -7.24 -8.10
CA ASP A 237 19.44 -6.00 -7.33
C ASP A 237 18.17 -5.92 -6.48
N CYS A 238 17.26 -6.89 -6.62
CA CYS A 238 16.03 -6.96 -5.84
C CYS A 238 16.35 -7.36 -4.40
N ARG A 239 15.79 -6.63 -3.44
CA ARG A 239 15.93 -6.90 -2.00
C ARG A 239 14.60 -7.40 -1.45
N GLY A 240 14.49 -8.73 -1.39
CA GLY A 240 13.37 -9.40 -0.74
C GLY A 240 13.39 -9.18 0.78
N ILE A 241 12.25 -9.45 1.40
CA ILE A 241 12.13 -9.51 2.86
C ILE A 241 12.12 -10.98 3.30
N PRO A 242 12.45 -11.28 4.58
CA PRO A 242 12.39 -12.65 5.06
C PRO A 242 11.03 -13.31 4.81
N PRO A 243 10.98 -14.59 4.46
CA PRO A 243 9.74 -15.30 4.24
C PRO A 243 8.86 -15.26 5.51
N PRO A 244 7.53 -15.33 5.38
CA PRO A 244 6.66 -15.38 6.55
C PRO A 244 7.05 -16.54 7.48
N PRO A 245 6.97 -16.37 8.82
CA PRO A 245 7.24 -17.44 9.77
C PRO A 245 6.43 -18.71 9.46
N LEU A 246 6.90 -19.84 9.92
CA LEU A 246 6.13 -21.10 9.85
C LEU A 246 4.83 -20.98 10.66
N GLY A 247 3.85 -21.83 10.32
CA GLY A 247 2.54 -21.78 10.94
C GLY A 247 1.55 -20.90 10.17
N ASP A 248 0.32 -20.88 10.60
CA ASP A 248 -0.78 -20.15 9.95
C ASP A 248 -0.86 -18.67 10.36
N GLY A 249 -0.09 -18.25 11.36
CA GLY A 249 -0.11 -16.88 11.90
C GLY A 249 -1.40 -16.53 12.63
N CYS A 250 -2.09 -17.53 13.20
CA CYS A 250 -3.29 -17.38 14.02
C CYS A 250 -2.97 -17.45 15.53
N ASP A 251 -1.74 -17.24 15.88
CA ASP A 251 -1.14 -17.36 17.21
C ASP A 251 -0.99 -15.99 17.92
N ALA A 252 -0.12 -15.96 18.92
CA ALA A 252 0.18 -14.75 19.70
C ALA A 252 0.61 -13.55 18.82
N SER A 253 1.17 -13.79 17.64
CA SER A 253 1.53 -12.70 16.72
C SER A 253 0.30 -11.93 16.21
N LEU A 254 -0.82 -12.63 15.98
CA LEU A 254 -2.08 -11.99 15.65
C LEU A 254 -2.69 -11.28 16.86
N ALA A 255 -2.57 -11.86 18.07
CA ALA A 255 -3.08 -11.24 19.30
C ALA A 255 -2.44 -9.86 19.53
N TRP A 256 -1.15 -9.70 19.22
CA TRP A 256 -0.49 -8.39 19.28
C TRP A 256 -1.16 -7.35 18.36
N TRP A 257 -1.49 -7.73 17.12
CA TRP A 257 -2.16 -6.83 16.16
C TRP A 257 -3.54 -6.35 16.63
N LEU A 258 -4.21 -7.14 17.46
CA LEU A 258 -5.52 -6.82 18.04
C LEU A 258 -5.43 -6.03 19.35
N SER A 259 -4.22 -5.79 19.86
CA SER A 259 -3.98 -5.05 21.11
C SER A 259 -3.94 -3.54 20.90
N ASP A 260 -4.14 -2.78 22.01
CA ASP A 260 -3.99 -1.32 22.00
C ASP A 260 -2.57 -0.88 21.65
N ALA A 261 -1.56 -1.69 22.01
CA ALA A 261 -0.17 -1.45 21.65
C ALA A 261 0.04 -1.39 20.14
N ALA A 262 -0.65 -2.26 19.37
CA ALA A 262 -0.59 -2.22 17.90
C ALA A 262 -1.33 -1.00 17.32
N ARG A 263 -2.35 -0.49 18.00
CA ARG A 263 -3.11 0.71 17.56
C ARG A 263 -2.37 2.00 17.87
N ALA A 264 -1.51 1.99 18.87
CA ALA A 264 -0.72 3.17 19.21
C ALA A 264 0.16 3.59 18.01
N PRO A 265 0.34 4.91 17.79
CA PRO A 265 1.33 5.37 16.82
C PRO A 265 2.69 4.79 17.22
N GLY A 266 3.34 4.08 16.30
CA GLY A 266 4.70 3.60 16.55
C GLY A 266 5.64 4.77 16.87
N PRO A 267 6.73 4.55 17.62
CA PRO A 267 7.74 5.57 17.83
C PRO A 267 8.19 6.12 16.49
N ARG A 268 8.10 7.44 16.33
CA ARG A 268 8.69 8.11 15.19
C ARG A 268 10.20 8.05 15.39
N GLU A 269 10.87 7.13 14.73
CA GLU A 269 12.33 7.17 14.70
C GLU A 269 12.75 8.48 14.04
N ALA A 270 13.38 9.35 14.83
CA ALA A 270 14.09 10.53 14.33
C ALA A 270 15.38 10.08 13.63
N GLY A 271 15.23 9.30 12.55
CA GLY A 271 16.33 8.82 11.74
C GLY A 271 16.51 9.66 10.47
N LEU A 272 17.69 9.58 9.89
CA LEU A 272 17.95 10.10 8.55
C LEU A 272 16.95 9.46 7.57
N ALA A 273 16.39 10.25 6.66
CA ALA A 273 15.52 9.72 5.61
C ALA A 273 16.25 8.58 4.87
N PRO A 274 15.60 7.42 4.65
CA PRO A 274 16.26 6.30 4.00
C PRO A 274 16.74 6.73 2.61
N VAL A 275 18.00 6.39 2.31
CA VAL A 275 18.64 6.77 1.04
C VAL A 275 18.27 5.76 -0.03
N MET A 276 17.70 6.25 -1.11
CA MET A 276 17.38 5.43 -2.29
C MET A 276 18.65 4.78 -2.87
N PRO A 277 18.58 3.52 -3.36
CA PRO A 277 19.70 2.91 -4.07
C PRO A 277 20.21 3.83 -5.20
N GLY A 278 21.51 4.03 -5.28
CA GLY A 278 22.11 4.95 -6.26
C GLY A 278 21.73 4.66 -7.72
N ALA A 279 21.55 3.39 -8.06
CA ALA A 279 21.08 2.96 -9.38
C ALA A 279 19.67 3.45 -9.73
N CYS A 280 18.83 3.78 -8.74
CA CYS A 280 17.50 4.34 -8.97
C CYS A 280 17.55 5.74 -9.58
N ARG A 281 18.59 6.52 -9.31
CA ARG A 281 18.77 7.83 -9.94
C ARG A 281 18.94 7.69 -11.47
N ALA A 282 19.67 6.67 -11.91
CA ALA A 282 19.81 6.38 -13.34
C ALA A 282 18.45 5.99 -13.95
N VAL A 283 17.67 5.14 -13.28
CA VAL A 283 16.31 4.76 -13.73
C VAL A 283 15.41 5.99 -13.86
N LEU A 284 15.44 6.87 -12.85
CA LEU A 284 14.62 8.08 -12.83
C LEU A 284 14.92 9.02 -14.03
N ASN A 285 16.19 9.15 -14.39
CA ASN A 285 16.66 10.12 -15.40
C ASN A 285 16.77 9.54 -16.81
N LEU A 286 16.71 8.20 -16.99
CA LEU A 286 16.91 7.55 -18.29
C LEU A 286 15.83 7.97 -19.32
N ARG A 287 16.26 8.46 -20.50
CA ARG A 287 15.39 8.84 -21.60
C ARG A 287 15.53 7.86 -22.77
N ARG A 288 14.53 7.73 -23.64
CA ARG A 288 14.58 6.87 -24.81
C ARG A 288 15.81 7.10 -25.69
N GLY A 289 16.17 8.35 -25.94
CA GLY A 289 17.34 8.70 -26.76
C GLY A 289 18.70 8.35 -26.13
N ASP A 290 18.75 7.89 -24.89
CA ASP A 290 19.99 7.51 -24.22
C ASP A 290 20.41 6.06 -24.56
N LEU A 291 19.48 5.23 -25.05
CA LEU A 291 19.77 3.85 -25.50
C LEU A 291 20.37 3.82 -26.89
N ASP A 292 20.01 4.76 -27.76
CA ASP A 292 20.47 4.83 -29.16
C ASP A 292 21.93 5.34 -29.25
N ARG A 293 22.52 5.77 -28.15
CA ARG A 293 23.88 6.31 -28.05
C ARG A 293 24.90 5.36 -27.41
N ARG A 294 24.52 4.11 -27.15
CA ARG A 294 25.38 3.07 -26.62
C ARG A 294 25.52 1.94 -27.63
#